data_9048e177aeb2f2310517417782423301
#
_entry.id   9048e177aeb2f2310517417782423301
#
_cell.length_a   1.000
_cell.length_b   1.000
_cell.length_c   1.000
_cell.angle_alpha   90.00
_cell.angle_beta   90.00
_cell.angle_gamma   90.00
#
_symmetry.space_group_name_H-M   'P 1'
#
loop_
_entity.id
_entity.type
_entity.pdbx_description
1 polymer ?
#
loop_
_entity_poly.entity_id
_entity_poly.type
_entity_poly.pdbx_seq_one_letter_code
_entity_poly.pdbx_strand_id
1 'polypeptide(L)'
;MNEALHYIRQALVSRLTNAVSFGGSYVPVYNRVPATASEPYIKIYSLQSREIDQNNSNFTTLCETRIEVVTAFDGDDGGEYQSNNITDQIVNLVRTRSNGYYDLSSANFSVYTCEIESIKYQEKEQEDKTYFRAFITISNRIEKV
;
A
#
# COMPACT_ATOMS: atom_id res chain seq x y z
N MET A 1 22.92 -6.78 1.20
CA MET A 1 21.46 -6.51 1.24
C MET A 1 20.93 -6.44 -0.17
N ASN A 2 19.81 -7.08 -0.41
CA ASN A 2 19.18 -7.10 -1.72
C ASN A 2 17.94 -6.22 -1.71
N GLU A 3 17.80 -5.40 -2.74
CA GLU A 3 16.67 -4.45 -2.80
C GLU A 3 15.47 -5.11 -3.47
N ALA A 4 14.37 -5.24 -2.74
CA ALA A 4 13.15 -5.87 -3.21
C ALA A 4 11.95 -4.91 -3.25
N LEU A 5 12.11 -3.67 -2.82
CA LEU A 5 10.98 -2.72 -2.72
C LEU A 5 10.29 -2.48 -4.06
N HIS A 6 11.04 -2.45 -5.14
CA HIS A 6 10.48 -2.30 -6.49
C HIS A 6 9.49 -3.43 -6.82
N TYR A 7 9.87 -4.66 -6.51
CA TYR A 7 9.02 -5.83 -6.79
C TYR A 7 7.80 -5.89 -5.87
N ILE A 8 7.97 -5.45 -4.62
CA ILE A 8 6.85 -5.35 -3.68
C ILE A 8 5.82 -4.35 -4.20
N ARG A 9 6.26 -3.16 -4.65
CA ARG A 9 5.35 -2.16 -5.20
C ARG A 9 4.61 -2.70 -6.42
N GLN A 10 5.32 -3.38 -7.33
CA GLN A 10 4.69 -3.99 -8.51
C GLN A 10 3.61 -5.00 -8.11
N ALA A 11 3.91 -5.86 -7.14
CA ALA A 11 2.96 -6.86 -6.67
C ALA A 11 1.73 -6.21 -6.02
N LEU A 12 1.93 -5.16 -5.25
CA LEU A 12 0.83 -4.44 -4.61
C LEU A 12 -0.03 -3.72 -5.65
N VAL A 13 0.58 -3.06 -6.64
CA VAL A 13 -0.17 -2.42 -7.73
C VAL A 13 -1.02 -3.45 -8.47
N SER A 14 -0.43 -4.59 -8.81
CA SER A 14 -1.17 -5.67 -9.50
C SER A 14 -2.33 -6.19 -8.67
N ARG A 15 -2.12 -6.36 -7.38
CA ARG A 15 -3.16 -6.91 -6.50
C ARG A 15 -4.32 -5.94 -6.27
N LEU A 16 -4.04 -4.65 -6.25
CA LEU A 16 -5.05 -3.63 -5.95
C LEU A 16 -5.71 -3.02 -7.18
N THR A 17 -5.06 -3.08 -8.35
CA THR A 17 -5.64 -2.53 -9.58
C THR A 17 -6.89 -3.31 -9.97
N ASN A 18 -7.99 -2.58 -10.20
CA ASN A 18 -9.30 -3.13 -10.53
C ASN A 18 -9.86 -4.08 -9.47
N ALA A 19 -9.41 -3.96 -8.22
CA ALA A 19 -9.85 -4.79 -7.11
C ALA A 19 -10.50 -3.98 -5.99
N VAL A 20 -10.24 -2.66 -5.94
CA VAL A 20 -10.81 -1.76 -4.94
C VAL A 20 -11.79 -0.83 -5.63
N SER A 21 -13.01 -0.75 -5.11
CA SER A 21 -14.05 0.07 -5.72
C SER A 21 -14.79 0.89 -4.67
N PHE A 22 -15.32 2.03 -5.10
CA PHE A 22 -16.20 2.85 -4.30
C PHE A 22 -17.16 3.61 -5.24
N GLY A 23 -18.44 3.64 -4.87
CA GLY A 23 -19.43 4.34 -5.67
C GLY A 23 -19.65 3.77 -7.07
N GLY A 24 -19.38 2.48 -7.27
CA GLY A 24 -19.58 1.81 -8.56
C GLY A 24 -18.41 1.95 -9.52
N SER A 25 -17.31 2.54 -9.09
CA SER A 25 -16.12 2.71 -9.93
C SER A 25 -14.89 2.18 -9.23
N TYR A 26 -13.92 1.68 -10.01
CA TYR A 26 -12.66 1.25 -9.45
C TYR A 26 -11.82 2.45 -9.02
N VAL A 27 -11.12 2.31 -7.90
CA VAL A 27 -10.21 3.33 -7.39
C VAL A 27 -8.86 3.17 -8.08
N PRO A 28 -8.35 4.21 -8.77
CA PRO A 28 -7.06 4.10 -9.45
C PRO A 28 -5.90 3.90 -8.47
N VAL A 29 -4.90 3.14 -8.91
CA VAL A 29 -3.72 2.81 -8.11
C VAL A 29 -2.48 3.31 -8.85
N TYR A 30 -1.66 4.12 -8.18
CA TYR A 30 -0.48 4.74 -8.78
C TYR A 30 0.77 4.50 -7.95
N ASN A 31 1.91 4.29 -8.62
CA ASN A 31 3.23 4.46 -8.01
C ASN A 31 3.62 5.93 -8.03
N ARG A 32 3.23 6.62 -9.09
CA ARG A 32 3.45 8.06 -9.24
C ARG A 32 2.14 8.68 -9.71
N VAL A 33 1.63 9.61 -8.91
CA VAL A 33 0.34 10.22 -9.18
C VAL A 33 0.49 11.25 -10.29
N PRO A 34 -0.25 11.11 -11.41
CA PRO A 34 -0.22 12.11 -12.47
C PRO A 34 -0.90 13.40 -12.03
N ALA A 35 -0.51 14.52 -12.64
CA ALA A 35 -1.08 15.82 -12.29
C ALA A 35 -2.58 15.90 -12.59
N THR A 36 -3.06 15.05 -13.50
CA THR A 36 -4.48 15.01 -13.90
C THR A 36 -5.31 14.05 -13.05
N ALA A 37 -4.70 13.38 -12.07
CA ALA A 37 -5.43 12.44 -11.22
C ALA A 37 -6.48 13.14 -10.39
N SER A 38 -7.64 12.49 -10.27
CA SER A 38 -8.71 12.98 -9.40
C SER A 38 -8.95 11.98 -8.27
N GLU A 39 -9.38 12.50 -7.13
CA GLU A 39 -9.69 11.68 -5.97
C GLU A 39 -11.03 10.93 -6.18
N PRO A 40 -11.21 9.75 -5.59
CA PRO A 40 -10.24 9.05 -4.75
C PRO A 40 -9.18 8.32 -5.57
N TYR A 41 -7.98 8.20 -5.01
CA TYR A 41 -6.93 7.37 -5.60
C TYR A 41 -6.07 6.75 -4.50
N ILE A 42 -5.30 5.74 -4.91
CA ILE A 42 -4.38 5.00 -4.05
C ILE A 42 -2.96 5.23 -4.59
N LYS A 43 -2.04 5.58 -3.70
CA LYS A 43 -0.63 5.76 -4.03
C LYS A 43 0.20 4.77 -3.23
N ILE A 44 1.13 4.08 -3.91
CA ILE A 44 2.00 3.10 -3.26
C ILE A 44 3.45 3.57 -3.40
N TYR A 45 4.16 3.66 -2.28
CA TYR A 45 5.56 4.08 -2.30
C TYR A 45 6.35 3.38 -1.22
N SER A 46 7.68 3.34 -1.43
CA SER A 46 8.61 2.68 -0.54
C SER A 46 9.00 3.61 0.60
N LEU A 47 9.14 3.06 1.80
CA LEU A 47 9.63 3.79 2.96
C LEU A 47 11.11 3.50 3.20
N GLN A 48 11.43 2.24 3.45
CA GLN A 48 12.81 1.82 3.72
C GLN A 48 12.96 0.32 3.58
N SER A 49 14.19 -0.11 3.44
CA SER A 49 14.56 -1.50 3.63
C SER A 49 15.80 -1.55 4.51
N ARG A 50 15.89 -2.58 5.35
CA ARG A 50 17.06 -2.78 6.20
C ARG A 50 17.32 -4.25 6.39
N GLU A 51 18.57 -4.59 6.55
CA GLU A 51 18.99 -5.95 6.81
C GLU A 51 18.79 -6.25 8.29
N ILE A 52 18.03 -7.31 8.58
CA ILE A 52 17.68 -7.65 9.96
C ILE A 52 18.32 -8.94 10.45
N ASP A 53 18.91 -9.70 9.54
CA ASP A 53 19.60 -10.94 9.90
C ASP A 53 20.98 -10.91 9.25
N GLN A 54 22.01 -10.92 10.09
CA GLN A 54 23.41 -10.86 9.66
C GLN A 54 24.08 -12.23 9.69
N ASN A 55 23.29 -13.27 9.57
CA ASN A 55 23.78 -14.61 9.47
C ASN A 55 24.51 -14.83 8.14
N ASN A 56 25.63 -15.52 8.14
CA ASN A 56 26.45 -15.73 6.94
C ASN A 56 25.77 -16.55 5.85
N SER A 57 24.70 -17.26 6.17
CA SER A 57 24.01 -18.14 5.21
C SER A 57 22.71 -17.55 4.67
N ASN A 58 22.12 -16.56 5.34
CA ASN A 58 20.83 -15.98 4.97
C ASN A 58 20.87 -14.48 5.05
N PHE A 59 20.35 -13.83 4.01
CA PHE A 59 20.21 -12.36 3.98
C PHE A 59 18.74 -12.02 4.00
N THR A 60 18.24 -11.74 5.19
CA THR A 60 16.84 -11.35 5.39
C THR A 60 16.76 -9.83 5.46
N THR A 61 15.89 -9.27 4.64
CA THR A 61 15.66 -7.83 4.59
C THR A 61 14.25 -7.53 5.07
N LEU A 62 14.12 -6.54 5.92
CA LEU A 62 12.82 -6.00 6.30
C LEU A 62 12.50 -4.82 5.40
N CYS A 63 11.45 -4.96 4.61
CA CYS A 63 11.02 -3.93 3.66
C CYS A 63 9.73 -3.29 4.17
N GLU A 64 9.70 -1.97 4.19
CA GLU A 64 8.51 -1.23 4.58
C GLU A 64 7.99 -0.43 3.40
N THR A 65 6.70 -0.61 3.11
CA THR A 65 6.01 0.03 2.01
C THR A 65 4.76 0.71 2.56
N ARG A 66 4.43 1.87 2.01
CA ARG A 66 3.24 2.60 2.42
C ARG A 66 2.24 2.67 1.29
N ILE A 67 0.98 2.44 1.66
CA ILE A 67 -0.15 2.64 0.77
C ILE A 67 -0.92 3.85 1.31
N GLU A 68 -1.07 4.87 0.49
CA GLU A 68 -1.79 6.09 0.85
C GLU A 68 -3.10 6.14 0.09
N VAL A 69 -4.19 6.25 0.82
CA VAL A 69 -5.53 6.46 0.24
C VAL A 69 -5.86 7.93 0.36
N VAL A 70 -6.13 8.57 -0.76
CA VAL A 70 -6.46 10.00 -0.79
C VAL A 70 -7.90 10.18 -1.26
N THR A 71 -8.72 10.81 -0.42
CA THR A 71 -10.09 11.18 -0.74
C THR A 71 -10.26 12.69 -0.53
N ALA A 72 -11.14 13.30 -1.31
CA ALA A 72 -11.35 14.74 -1.23
C ALA A 72 -12.84 15.05 -1.37
N PHE A 73 -13.28 16.04 -0.63
CA PHE A 73 -14.67 16.53 -0.66
C PHE A 73 -14.68 18.05 -0.68
N ASP A 74 -15.70 18.60 -1.30
CA ASP A 74 -15.88 20.06 -1.35
C ASP A 74 -16.47 20.56 -0.04
N GLY A 75 -15.91 21.64 0.47
CA GLY A 75 -16.43 22.34 1.65
C GLY A 75 -16.55 21.43 2.88
N ASP A 76 -17.75 21.40 3.45
CA ASP A 76 -18.05 20.61 4.64
C ASP A 76 -18.64 19.24 4.32
N ASP A 77 -18.69 18.88 3.05
CA ASP A 77 -19.21 17.59 2.61
C ASP A 77 -18.27 16.44 2.95
N GLY A 78 -18.82 15.23 2.95
CA GLY A 78 -18.07 14.00 3.10
C GLY A 78 -17.71 13.68 4.54
N GLY A 79 -16.69 12.87 4.68
CA GLY A 79 -16.22 12.40 5.97
C GLY A 79 -15.23 11.25 5.77
N GLU A 80 -14.91 10.60 6.86
CA GLU A 80 -13.88 9.56 6.88
C GLU A 80 -14.36 8.21 6.33
N TYR A 81 -15.68 8.06 6.12
CA TYR A 81 -16.26 6.78 5.71
C TYR A 81 -15.67 6.23 4.42
N GLN A 82 -15.51 7.08 3.40
CA GLN A 82 -14.95 6.64 2.11
C GLN A 82 -13.52 6.14 2.28
N SER A 83 -12.71 6.87 3.02
CA SER A 83 -11.33 6.49 3.33
C SER A 83 -11.28 5.18 4.09
N ASN A 84 -12.15 5.01 5.10
CA ASN A 84 -12.22 3.79 5.90
C ASN A 84 -12.66 2.58 5.05
N ASN A 85 -13.62 2.76 4.16
CA ASN A 85 -14.13 1.70 3.31
C ASN A 85 -13.04 1.20 2.33
N ILE A 86 -12.36 2.14 1.69
CA ILE A 86 -11.28 1.81 0.76
C ILE A 86 -10.13 1.12 1.50
N THR A 87 -9.77 1.62 2.68
CA THR A 87 -8.73 1.02 3.52
C THR A 87 -9.08 -0.41 3.91
N ASP A 88 -10.32 -0.68 4.28
CA ASP A 88 -10.77 -2.01 4.64
C ASP A 88 -10.61 -2.99 3.46
N GLN A 89 -10.97 -2.57 2.26
CA GLN A 89 -10.79 -3.40 1.06
C GLN A 89 -9.31 -3.70 0.81
N ILE A 90 -8.45 -2.69 0.96
CA ILE A 90 -7.00 -2.85 0.76
C ILE A 90 -6.42 -3.86 1.76
N VAL A 91 -6.76 -3.71 3.03
CA VAL A 91 -6.27 -4.60 4.08
C VAL A 91 -6.66 -6.05 3.79
N ASN A 92 -7.89 -6.27 3.38
CA ASN A 92 -8.38 -7.63 3.07
C ASN A 92 -7.69 -8.22 1.84
N LEU A 93 -7.33 -7.41 0.86
CA LEU A 93 -6.62 -7.86 -0.34
C LEU A 93 -5.15 -8.13 -0.08
N VAL A 94 -4.52 -7.34 0.78
CA VAL A 94 -3.10 -7.47 1.08
C VAL A 94 -2.82 -8.62 2.04
N ARG A 95 -3.66 -8.78 3.05
CA ARG A 95 -3.51 -9.84 4.06
C ARG A 95 -4.63 -10.86 3.99
N THR A 96 -4.66 -11.64 2.91
CA THR A 96 -5.63 -12.71 2.78
C THR A 96 -4.99 -14.05 3.16
N ARG A 97 -5.73 -14.84 3.93
CA ARG A 97 -5.28 -16.17 4.33
C ARG A 97 -5.42 -17.19 3.19
N SER A 98 -6.38 -16.97 2.31
CA SER A 98 -6.67 -17.92 1.24
C SER A 98 -5.65 -17.90 0.12
N ASN A 99 -5.07 -16.75 -0.17
CA ASN A 99 -4.11 -16.58 -1.26
C ASN A 99 -2.68 -16.37 -0.80
N GLY A 100 -2.45 -16.35 0.52
CA GLY A 100 -1.13 -16.09 1.07
C GLY A 100 -0.63 -14.69 0.78
N TYR A 101 0.68 -14.53 0.81
CA TYR A 101 1.33 -13.28 0.49
C TYR A 101 1.57 -13.20 -1.01
N TYR A 102 1.87 -12.00 -1.52
CA TYR A 102 2.20 -11.86 -2.92
C TYR A 102 3.48 -12.64 -3.27
N ASP A 103 3.53 -13.11 -4.51
CA ASP A 103 4.59 -13.99 -4.99
C ASP A 103 5.68 -13.18 -5.71
N LEU A 104 6.89 -13.25 -5.21
CA LEU A 104 8.06 -12.61 -5.81
C LEU A 104 9.07 -13.62 -6.33
N SER A 105 8.65 -14.87 -6.54
CA SER A 105 9.56 -15.93 -6.97
C SER A 105 10.20 -15.67 -8.34
N SER A 106 9.50 -14.96 -9.23
CA SER A 106 10.05 -14.61 -10.54
C SER A 106 11.25 -13.66 -10.45
N ALA A 107 11.36 -12.92 -9.34
CA ALA A 107 12.50 -12.04 -9.07
C ALA A 107 13.51 -12.69 -8.11
N ASN A 108 13.33 -13.98 -7.81
CA ASN A 108 14.18 -14.75 -6.90
C ASN A 108 14.11 -14.27 -5.45
N PHE A 109 12.94 -13.85 -5.02
CA PHE A 109 12.69 -13.47 -3.63
C PHE A 109 11.61 -14.35 -3.02
N SER A 110 11.79 -14.66 -1.74
CA SER A 110 10.79 -15.34 -0.93
C SER A 110 10.26 -14.38 0.12
N VAL A 111 8.94 -14.25 0.21
CA VAL A 111 8.27 -13.39 1.17
C VAL A 111 7.83 -14.22 2.36
N TYR A 112 8.42 -13.98 3.54
CA TYR A 112 8.11 -14.73 4.74
C TYR A 112 6.96 -14.15 5.54
N THR A 113 6.88 -12.83 5.62
CA THR A 113 5.84 -12.18 6.41
C THR A 113 5.22 -11.03 5.64
N CYS A 114 3.98 -10.74 5.97
CA CYS A 114 3.29 -9.55 5.53
C CYS A 114 2.49 -9.04 6.72
N GLU A 115 2.95 -7.95 7.31
CA GLU A 115 2.33 -7.38 8.50
C GLU A 115 1.88 -5.96 8.23
N ILE A 116 0.71 -5.61 8.73
CA ILE A 116 0.25 -4.23 8.71
C ILE A 116 0.70 -3.60 10.02
N GLU A 117 1.72 -2.75 9.91
CA GLU A 117 2.33 -2.10 11.08
C GLU A 117 1.38 -1.09 11.71
N SER A 118 0.73 -0.29 10.87
CA SER A 118 -0.18 0.73 11.35
C SER A 118 -1.06 1.23 10.23
N ILE A 119 -2.21 1.76 10.62
CA ILE A 119 -3.10 2.51 9.75
C ILE A 119 -3.32 3.85 10.42
N LYS A 120 -2.89 4.93 9.79
CA LYS A 120 -3.02 6.28 10.35
C LYS A 120 -3.90 7.12 9.45
N TYR A 121 -4.72 7.95 10.04
CA TYR A 121 -5.66 8.80 9.32
C TYR A 121 -5.30 10.27 9.54
N GLN A 122 -5.49 11.07 8.49
CA GLN A 122 -5.23 12.50 8.53
C GLN A 122 -6.37 13.23 7.82
N GLU A 123 -6.87 14.28 8.44
CA GLU A 123 -7.81 15.20 7.83
C GLU A 123 -7.10 16.53 7.61
N LYS A 124 -7.19 17.08 6.40
CA LYS A 124 -6.55 18.35 6.08
C LYS A 124 -7.46 19.19 5.19
N GLU A 125 -7.76 20.39 5.63
CA GLU A 125 -8.45 21.38 4.80
C GLU A 125 -7.43 22.14 3.97
N GLN A 126 -7.70 22.28 2.69
CA GLN A 126 -6.84 23.02 1.79
C GLN A 126 -7.70 23.71 0.74
N GLU A 127 -7.68 25.04 0.73
CA GLU A 127 -8.54 25.84 -0.13
C GLU A 127 -10.01 25.52 0.17
N ASP A 128 -10.78 25.13 -0.84
CA ASP A 128 -12.21 24.82 -0.67
C ASP A 128 -12.49 23.35 -0.52
N LYS A 129 -11.45 22.53 -0.28
CA LYS A 129 -11.58 21.07 -0.19
C LYS A 129 -11.03 20.54 1.13
N THR A 130 -11.65 19.47 1.60
CA THR A 130 -11.15 18.71 2.74
C THR A 130 -10.66 17.37 2.25
N TYR A 131 -9.40 17.06 2.56
CA TYR A 131 -8.75 15.80 2.20
C TYR A 131 -8.74 14.88 3.40
N PHE A 132 -9.21 13.66 3.19
CA PHE A 132 -9.09 12.58 4.17
C PHE A 132 -8.10 11.57 3.62
N ARG A 133 -7.01 11.36 4.34
CA ARG A 133 -5.95 10.45 3.92
C ARG A 133 -5.80 9.32 4.91
N ALA A 134 -5.57 8.11 4.39
CA ALA A 134 -5.21 6.95 5.20
C ALA A 134 -3.82 6.50 4.78
N PHE A 135 -2.97 6.24 5.76
CA PHE A 135 -1.60 5.77 5.54
C PHE A 135 -1.49 4.37 6.11
N ILE A 136 -1.39 3.38 5.23
CA ILE A 136 -1.24 1.97 5.62
C ILE A 136 0.22 1.60 5.46
N THR A 137 0.88 1.27 6.55
CA THR A 137 2.29 0.86 6.52
C THR A 137 2.35 -0.66 6.60
N ILE A 138 3.01 -1.26 5.62
CA ILE A 138 3.14 -2.71 5.49
C ILE A 138 4.60 -3.07 5.62
N SER A 139 4.88 -4.12 6.37
CA SER A 139 6.23 -4.63 6.57
C SER A 139 6.31 -6.06 6.05
N ASN A 140 7.36 -6.36 5.30
CA ASN A 140 7.61 -7.67 4.73
C ASN A 140 9.04 -8.11 5.03
N ARG A 141 9.18 -9.34 5.52
CA ARG A 141 10.47 -9.98 5.62
C ARG A 141 10.72 -10.76 4.35
N ILE A 142 11.82 -10.48 3.69
CA ILE A 142 12.13 -11.01 2.38
C ILE A 142 13.54 -11.57 2.38
N GLU A 143 13.70 -12.72 1.74
CA GLU A 143 14.99 -13.35 1.54
C GLU A 143 15.20 -13.58 0.04
N LYS A 144 16.42 -13.33 -0.42
CA LYS A 144 16.78 -13.67 -1.80
C LYS A 144 17.08 -15.16 -1.89
N VAL A 145 16.42 -15.80 -2.82
CA VAL A 145 16.59 -17.25 -3.06
C VAL A 145 17.75 -17.51 -4.01
#